data_366251dc542c6e9596b195c6fd1d92b4
#
_entry.id   366251dc542c6e9596b195c6fd1d92b4
#
_cell.length_a   1.000
_cell.length_b   1.000
_cell.length_c   1.000
_cell.angle_alpha   90.00
_cell.angle_beta   90.00
_cell.angle_gamma   90.00
#
_symmetry.space_group_name_H-M   'P 1'
#
loop_
_entity.id
_entity.type
_entity.pdbx_description
1 polymer ?
#
loop_
_entity_poly.entity_id
_entity_poly.type
_entity_poly.pdbx_seq_one_letter_code
_entity_poly.pdbx_strand_id
1 'polypeptide(L)'
;GGADTQIALKSVGMGVGDVAVVSGTTSPVATITDYKYYDKQERCWTDSNLGGDTYQVETNPGVTGLNYQKMKAFLFPDTSYEELEEEMAKQTEYLCTASFSSLYFSEKRSLKKGGFVMKAPFDATMKPIHLIWAVVADIACSIYVQYRSLCEMTGHEKEYILGCAGGFQSKMLCQHLADLTGKKLIIRDGFSQASINGCLRICNAYYGIESEKETEQAETIYTPKEDSLILEYYKEWLKNRQMLNP
;
A
#
# COMPACT_ATOMS: atom_id res chain seq x y z
N GLY A 1 16.69 -17.30 -6.79
CA GLY A 1 16.51 -15.84 -6.87
C GLY A 1 15.05 -15.50 -7.12
N GLY A 2 14.67 -14.26 -6.81
CA GLY A 2 13.33 -13.75 -7.04
C GLY A 2 13.37 -12.22 -7.06
N ALA A 3 12.27 -11.57 -7.49
CA ALA A 3 12.10 -10.15 -7.38
C ALA A 3 12.06 -9.73 -5.90
N ASP A 4 12.43 -8.48 -5.59
CA ASP A 4 12.44 -7.96 -4.22
C ASP A 4 11.05 -8.01 -3.55
N THR A 5 9.99 -7.77 -4.31
CA THR A 5 8.60 -7.97 -3.85
C THR A 5 8.35 -9.42 -3.42
N GLN A 6 8.76 -10.41 -4.21
CA GLN A 6 8.59 -11.83 -3.87
C GLN A 6 9.34 -12.19 -2.58
N ILE A 7 10.56 -11.65 -2.44
CA ILE A 7 11.37 -11.85 -1.24
C ILE A 7 10.71 -11.19 -0.03
N ALA A 8 10.21 -9.97 -0.16
CA ALA A 8 9.50 -9.27 0.90
C ALA A 8 8.22 -10.03 1.34
N LEU A 9 7.45 -10.55 0.39
CA LEU A 9 6.26 -11.37 0.67
C LEU A 9 6.60 -12.67 1.39
N LYS A 10 7.77 -13.26 1.12
CA LYS A 10 8.26 -14.42 1.85
C LYS A 10 8.47 -14.13 3.33
N SER A 11 8.85 -12.88 3.68
CA SER A 11 9.07 -12.49 5.08
C SER A 11 7.80 -12.49 5.93
N VAL A 12 6.64 -12.26 5.32
CA VAL A 12 5.36 -12.22 6.04
C VAL A 12 4.61 -13.56 6.08
N GLY A 13 5.21 -14.62 5.52
CA GLY A 13 4.65 -15.97 5.62
C GLY A 13 3.31 -16.15 4.92
N MET A 14 3.13 -15.55 3.75
CA MET A 14 1.90 -15.68 2.97
C MET A 14 1.63 -17.11 2.53
N GLY A 15 0.39 -17.54 2.71
CA GLY A 15 -0.18 -18.74 2.09
C GLY A 15 -1.07 -18.44 0.88
N VAL A 16 -1.55 -19.50 0.22
CA VAL A 16 -2.52 -19.36 -0.88
C VAL A 16 -3.78 -18.65 -0.38
N GLY A 17 -4.23 -17.67 -1.15
CA GLY A 17 -5.39 -16.84 -0.84
C GLY A 17 -5.14 -15.69 0.13
N ASP A 18 -3.95 -15.54 0.70
CA ASP A 18 -3.59 -14.33 1.45
C ASP A 18 -3.38 -13.16 0.49
N VAL A 19 -3.72 -11.96 0.96
CA VAL A 19 -3.40 -10.71 0.28
C VAL A 19 -2.43 -9.91 1.12
N ALA A 20 -1.38 -9.39 0.50
CA ALA A 20 -0.42 -8.52 1.16
C ALA A 20 -0.10 -7.29 0.32
N VAL A 21 0.31 -6.23 1.01
CA VAL A 21 0.82 -4.99 0.43
C VAL A 21 2.28 -4.82 0.83
N VAL A 22 3.14 -4.57 -0.15
CA VAL A 22 4.56 -4.23 0.08
C VAL A 22 4.73 -2.74 -0.19
N SER A 23 4.65 -1.89 0.85
CA SER A 23 4.71 -0.44 0.68
C SER A 23 6.14 0.09 0.82
N GLY A 24 6.74 0.45 -0.30
CA GLY A 24 8.08 1.05 -0.42
C GLY A 24 8.07 2.24 -1.40
N THR A 25 9.01 2.30 -2.32
CA THR A 25 9.04 3.26 -3.44
C THR A 25 7.74 3.21 -4.24
N THR A 26 7.29 1.99 -4.53
CA THR A 26 5.98 1.64 -5.07
C THR A 26 5.20 0.85 -4.00
N SER A 27 3.95 0.49 -4.28
CA SER A 27 3.12 -0.26 -3.32
C SER A 27 2.38 -1.43 -3.98
N PRO A 28 3.09 -2.46 -4.47
CA PRO A 28 2.46 -3.64 -5.01
C PRO A 28 1.51 -4.30 -4.00
N VAL A 29 0.37 -4.75 -4.52
CA VAL A 29 -0.62 -5.57 -3.82
C VAL A 29 -0.61 -6.94 -4.47
N ALA A 30 -0.34 -7.97 -3.69
CA ALA A 30 -0.13 -9.31 -4.23
C ALA A 30 -0.92 -10.37 -3.46
N THR A 31 -1.26 -11.45 -4.17
CA THR A 31 -1.81 -12.68 -3.61
C THR A 31 -1.08 -13.89 -4.17
N ILE A 32 -1.18 -15.02 -3.46
CA ILE A 32 -0.64 -16.30 -3.93
C ILE A 32 -1.79 -17.20 -4.39
N THR A 33 -1.64 -17.78 -5.58
CA THR A 33 -2.60 -18.72 -6.17
C THR A 33 -1.94 -20.08 -6.42
N ASP A 34 -2.71 -21.15 -6.41
CA ASP A 34 -2.29 -22.50 -6.79
C ASP A 34 -2.45 -22.77 -8.30
N TYR A 35 -2.91 -21.78 -9.05
CA TYR A 35 -3.05 -21.81 -10.50
C TYR A 35 -2.46 -20.55 -11.13
N LYS A 36 -2.00 -20.67 -12.37
CA LYS A 36 -1.52 -19.53 -13.14
C LYS A 36 -2.69 -18.66 -13.59
N TYR A 37 -2.79 -17.46 -13.00
CA TYR A 37 -3.84 -16.49 -13.36
C TYR A 37 -3.44 -15.70 -14.62
N TYR A 38 -4.39 -15.45 -15.49
CA TYR A 38 -4.23 -14.60 -16.66
C TYR A 38 -5.41 -13.62 -16.77
N ASP A 39 -5.12 -12.34 -16.66
CA ASP A 39 -6.14 -11.29 -16.83
C ASP A 39 -6.16 -10.76 -18.26
N LYS A 40 -7.31 -10.90 -18.94
CA LYS A 40 -7.49 -10.42 -20.32
C LYS A 40 -7.43 -8.89 -20.45
N GLN A 41 -7.64 -8.17 -19.35
CA GLN A 41 -7.57 -6.72 -19.29
C GLN A 41 -6.16 -6.19 -18.91
N GLU A 42 -5.21 -7.08 -18.73
CA GLU A 42 -3.82 -6.75 -18.37
C GLU A 42 -3.73 -5.89 -17.08
N ARG A 43 -4.57 -6.18 -16.06
CA ARG A 43 -4.60 -5.42 -14.80
C ARG A 43 -3.61 -5.93 -13.75
N CYS A 44 -3.00 -7.08 -13.98
CA CYS A 44 -2.06 -7.70 -13.06
C CYS A 44 -0.89 -8.36 -13.79
N TRP A 45 0.16 -8.63 -13.04
CA TRP A 45 1.27 -9.50 -13.43
C TRP A 45 1.14 -10.83 -12.71
N THR A 46 1.52 -11.91 -13.37
CA THR A 46 1.55 -13.25 -12.78
C THR A 46 2.91 -13.87 -13.00
N ASP A 47 3.61 -14.16 -11.92
CA ASP A 47 4.92 -14.81 -11.91
C ASP A 47 4.87 -16.11 -11.11
N SER A 48 5.82 -17.01 -11.36
CA SER A 48 6.04 -18.16 -10.48
C SER A 48 6.48 -17.69 -9.11
N ASN A 49 5.86 -18.21 -8.06
CA ASN A 49 6.24 -17.89 -6.70
C ASN A 49 7.55 -18.60 -6.31
N LEU A 50 8.22 -18.11 -5.28
CA LEU A 50 9.41 -18.74 -4.73
C LEU A 50 9.06 -20.13 -4.18
N GLY A 51 9.64 -21.18 -4.77
CA GLY A 51 9.33 -22.58 -4.46
C GLY A 51 8.73 -23.35 -5.64
N GLY A 52 8.17 -22.69 -6.65
CA GLY A 52 7.83 -23.28 -7.95
C GLY A 52 6.42 -23.87 -8.08
N ASP A 53 5.72 -24.14 -6.98
CA ASP A 53 4.43 -24.86 -6.99
C ASP A 53 3.22 -23.92 -6.99
N THR A 54 3.43 -22.64 -6.81
CA THR A 54 2.38 -21.61 -6.75
C THR A 54 2.75 -20.40 -7.59
N TYR A 55 1.82 -19.48 -7.75
CA TYR A 55 2.00 -18.26 -8.52
C TYR A 55 1.73 -17.04 -7.65
N GLN A 56 2.47 -15.97 -7.91
CA GLN A 56 2.18 -14.65 -7.36
C GLN A 56 1.41 -13.86 -8.41
N VAL A 57 0.25 -13.34 -8.03
CA VAL A 57 -0.53 -12.38 -8.82
C VAL A 57 -0.40 -11.03 -8.17
N GLU A 58 0.03 -10.02 -8.93
CA GLU A 58 0.37 -8.69 -8.42
C GLU A 58 -0.33 -7.60 -9.21
N THR A 59 -0.88 -6.61 -8.50
CA THR A 59 -1.30 -5.30 -9.01
C THR A 59 -0.45 -4.21 -8.37
N ASN A 60 -0.32 -3.04 -9.01
CA ASN A 60 0.57 -2.01 -8.49
C ASN A 60 0.06 -0.61 -8.83
N PRO A 61 -0.08 0.32 -7.87
CA PRO A 61 -0.45 1.70 -8.12
C PRO A 61 0.70 2.55 -8.71
N GLY A 62 1.89 1.99 -8.90
CA GLY A 62 3.07 2.68 -9.35
C GLY A 62 3.80 3.41 -8.23
N VAL A 63 4.35 4.57 -8.53
CA VAL A 63 5.15 5.35 -7.57
C VAL A 63 4.25 5.92 -6.46
N THR A 64 4.54 5.57 -5.24
CA THR A 64 3.78 5.92 -4.03
C THR A 64 4.70 6.53 -2.95
N GLY A 65 5.41 5.72 -2.19
CA GLY A 65 6.26 6.18 -1.09
C GLY A 65 7.35 7.17 -1.52
N LEU A 66 7.88 7.04 -2.74
CA LEU A 66 8.82 8.03 -3.28
C LEU A 66 8.16 9.41 -3.47
N ASN A 67 6.88 9.47 -3.83
CA ASN A 67 6.13 10.72 -3.92
C ASN A 67 6.00 11.36 -2.53
N TYR A 68 5.69 10.56 -1.51
CA TYR A 68 5.64 11.03 -0.12
C TYR A 68 7.00 11.56 0.35
N GLN A 69 8.09 10.82 0.12
CA GLN A 69 9.44 11.25 0.48
C GLN A 69 9.82 12.60 -0.16
N LYS A 70 9.57 12.74 -1.47
CA LYS A 70 9.87 13.98 -2.20
C LYS A 70 9.00 15.14 -1.74
N MET A 71 7.72 14.90 -1.51
CA MET A 71 6.79 15.93 -1.06
C MET A 71 7.10 16.35 0.40
N LYS A 72 7.45 15.41 1.28
CA LYS A 72 7.94 15.68 2.63
C LYS A 72 9.20 16.54 2.60
N ALA A 73 10.18 16.17 1.77
CA ALA A 73 11.42 16.95 1.65
C ALA A 73 11.18 18.38 1.11
N PHE A 74 10.17 18.56 0.26
CA PHE A 74 9.79 19.87 -0.29
C PHE A 74 9.02 20.73 0.69
N LEU A 75 8.03 20.16 1.40
CA LEU A 75 7.14 20.93 2.30
C LEU A 75 7.67 21.04 3.74
N PHE A 76 8.42 20.02 4.19
CA PHE A 76 8.85 19.83 5.57
C PHE A 76 10.29 19.32 5.64
N PRO A 77 11.29 20.09 5.12
CA PRO A 77 12.69 19.62 5.04
C PRO A 77 13.27 19.26 6.41
N ASP A 78 12.96 20.05 7.44
CA ASP A 78 13.57 19.98 8.76
C ASP A 78 12.71 19.24 9.82
N THR A 79 11.53 18.73 9.43
CA THR A 79 10.61 18.02 10.33
C THR A 79 10.86 16.51 10.25
N SER A 80 10.88 15.80 11.35
CA SER A 80 10.98 14.33 11.36
C SER A 80 9.70 13.67 10.83
N TYR A 81 9.76 12.37 10.50
CA TYR A 81 8.57 11.62 10.10
C TYR A 81 7.60 11.43 11.27
N GLU A 82 8.13 11.26 12.47
CA GLU A 82 7.36 11.09 13.71
C GLU A 82 6.55 12.36 14.03
N GLU A 83 7.20 13.53 14.03
CA GLU A 83 6.51 14.81 14.22
C GLU A 83 5.43 15.06 13.18
N LEU A 84 5.70 14.69 11.93
CA LEU A 84 4.75 14.85 10.84
C LEU A 84 3.55 13.93 10.99
N GLU A 85 3.75 12.68 11.42
CA GLU A 85 2.65 11.73 11.74
C GLU A 85 1.76 12.27 12.86
N GLU A 86 2.35 12.86 13.92
CA GLU A 86 1.60 13.47 15.01
C GLU A 86 0.75 14.66 14.55
N GLU A 87 1.29 15.50 13.66
CA GLU A 87 0.56 16.66 13.12
C GLU A 87 -0.55 16.21 12.14
N MET A 88 -0.29 15.21 11.31
CA MET A 88 -1.31 14.64 10.42
C MET A 88 -2.45 13.98 11.19
N ALA A 89 -2.15 13.32 12.30
CA ALA A 89 -3.17 12.67 13.15
C ALA A 89 -4.16 13.65 13.80
N LYS A 90 -3.82 14.93 13.89
CA LYS A 90 -4.70 16.00 14.43
C LYS A 90 -5.72 16.51 13.40
N GLN A 91 -5.57 16.14 12.12
CA GLN A 91 -6.45 16.63 11.07
C GLN A 91 -7.83 15.95 11.17
N THR A 92 -8.87 16.77 11.24
CA THR A 92 -10.27 16.34 11.31
C THR A 92 -11.06 16.61 10.03
N GLU A 93 -10.42 17.29 9.08
CA GLU A 93 -10.97 17.60 7.76
C GLU A 93 -9.89 17.54 6.70
N TYR A 94 -10.30 17.36 5.45
CA TYR A 94 -9.41 17.51 4.29
C TYR A 94 -9.82 18.75 3.47
N LEU A 95 -8.84 19.54 3.03
CA LEU A 95 -9.05 20.77 2.25
C LEU A 95 -8.65 20.62 0.78
N CYS A 96 -8.02 19.51 0.43
CA CYS A 96 -7.66 19.18 -0.95
C CYS A 96 -7.59 17.68 -1.16
N THR A 97 -7.65 17.25 -2.41
CA THR A 97 -7.27 15.89 -2.80
C THR A 97 -5.96 15.92 -3.56
N ALA A 98 -5.13 14.88 -3.41
CA ALA A 98 -3.90 14.67 -4.17
C ALA A 98 -4.07 13.55 -5.19
N SER A 99 -3.31 13.61 -6.30
CA SER A 99 -3.22 12.54 -7.27
C SER A 99 -1.80 12.49 -7.85
N PHE A 100 -0.95 11.64 -7.28
CA PHE A 100 0.45 11.48 -7.68
C PHE A 100 0.83 10.04 -8.02
N SER A 101 0.03 9.05 -7.59
CA SER A 101 0.25 7.65 -7.94
C SER A 101 0.12 7.45 -9.45
N SER A 102 1.15 6.89 -10.08
CA SER A 102 1.35 7.00 -11.52
C SER A 102 0.66 5.94 -12.37
N LEU A 103 0.32 4.77 -11.81
CA LEU A 103 -0.38 3.71 -12.54
C LEU A 103 -1.88 3.73 -12.27
N TYR A 104 -2.66 3.43 -13.30
CA TYR A 104 -4.11 3.29 -13.19
C TYR A 104 -4.55 1.82 -13.27
N PHE A 105 -4.24 1.12 -14.36
CA PHE A 105 -4.50 -0.32 -14.52
C PHE A 105 -3.26 -1.07 -14.99
N SER A 106 -2.62 -0.59 -16.03
CA SER A 106 -1.44 -1.14 -16.63
C SER A 106 -0.45 -0.04 -16.97
N GLU A 107 0.76 -0.40 -17.33
CA GLU A 107 1.78 0.56 -17.76
C GLU A 107 1.33 1.46 -18.91
N LYS A 108 0.43 0.97 -19.77
CA LYS A 108 -0.15 1.72 -20.88
C LYS A 108 -1.05 2.89 -20.43
N ARG A 109 -1.52 2.85 -19.19
CA ARG A 109 -2.43 3.85 -18.60
C ARG A 109 -1.78 4.63 -17.44
N SER A 110 -0.51 4.87 -17.53
CA SER A 110 0.19 5.71 -16.54
C SER A 110 -0.32 7.14 -16.57
N LEU A 111 -0.59 7.70 -15.40
CA LEU A 111 -0.88 9.11 -15.27
C LEU A 111 0.34 9.94 -15.66
N LYS A 112 0.15 10.91 -16.55
CA LYS A 112 1.18 11.87 -16.97
C LYS A 112 1.06 13.21 -16.25
N LYS A 113 -0.11 13.49 -15.69
CA LYS A 113 -0.42 14.72 -14.97
C LYS A 113 -1.03 14.35 -13.63
N GLY A 114 -0.59 15.04 -12.59
CA GLY A 114 -1.11 14.89 -11.23
C GLY A 114 -0.94 16.19 -10.48
N GLY A 115 -1.34 16.22 -9.23
CA GLY A 115 -1.25 17.39 -8.38
C GLY A 115 -2.32 17.42 -7.32
N PHE A 116 -2.58 18.62 -6.80
CA PHE A 116 -3.63 18.87 -5.83
C PHE A 116 -4.84 19.50 -6.49
N VAL A 117 -6.04 19.06 -6.09
CA VAL A 117 -7.31 19.70 -6.41
C VAL A 117 -7.86 20.30 -5.11
N MET A 118 -8.07 21.62 -5.12
CA MET A 118 -8.53 22.41 -3.98
C MET A 118 -9.92 22.98 -4.26
N LYS A 119 -10.65 23.29 -3.19
CA LYS A 119 -11.92 24.01 -3.31
C LYS A 119 -11.69 25.46 -3.75
N ALA A 120 -12.67 26.03 -4.43
CA ALA A 120 -12.71 27.44 -4.78
C ALA A 120 -13.90 28.11 -4.06
N PRO A 121 -13.73 29.33 -3.49
CA PRO A 121 -12.49 30.09 -3.37
C PRO A 121 -11.45 29.40 -2.50
N PHE A 122 -10.18 29.85 -2.58
CA PHE A 122 -9.10 29.28 -1.78
C PHE A 122 -9.39 29.42 -0.28
N ASP A 123 -9.26 28.33 0.47
CA ASP A 123 -9.50 28.31 1.90
C ASP A 123 -8.29 28.89 2.65
N ALA A 124 -8.53 29.97 3.40
CA ALA A 124 -7.47 30.66 4.17
C ALA A 124 -6.90 29.82 5.34
N THR A 125 -7.55 28.73 5.73
CA THR A 125 -7.06 27.80 6.76
C THR A 125 -6.09 26.77 6.21
N MET A 126 -5.91 26.70 4.89
CA MET A 126 -4.98 25.79 4.24
C MET A 126 -3.55 25.96 4.74
N LYS A 127 -2.95 24.85 5.12
CA LYS A 127 -1.56 24.76 5.59
C LYS A 127 -0.83 23.62 4.85
N PRO A 128 0.51 23.60 4.82
CA PRO A 128 1.27 22.51 4.20
C PRO A 128 0.91 21.11 4.74
N ILE A 129 0.47 21.02 6.00
CA ILE A 129 0.05 19.76 6.60
C ILE A 129 -1.14 19.13 5.87
N HIS A 130 -2.07 19.90 5.36
CA HIS A 130 -3.20 19.39 4.58
C HIS A 130 -2.75 18.80 3.23
N LEU A 131 -1.70 19.36 2.63
CA LEU A 131 -1.13 18.85 1.39
C LEU A 131 -0.45 17.49 1.61
N ILE A 132 0.39 17.38 2.66
CA ILE A 132 1.09 16.11 2.92
C ILE A 132 0.13 15.03 3.42
N TRP A 133 -0.90 15.39 4.20
CA TRP A 133 -1.98 14.49 4.58
C TRP A 133 -2.67 13.92 3.33
N ALA A 134 -3.02 14.77 2.37
CA ALA A 134 -3.64 14.35 1.11
C ALA A 134 -2.74 13.43 0.28
N VAL A 135 -1.41 13.60 0.34
CA VAL A 135 -0.46 12.69 -0.35
C VAL A 135 -0.49 11.29 0.27
N VAL A 136 -0.50 11.17 1.61
CA VAL A 136 -0.63 9.85 2.26
C VAL A 136 -1.99 9.23 1.98
N ALA A 137 -3.04 10.03 1.97
CA ALA A 137 -4.38 9.59 1.59
C ALA A 137 -4.46 9.12 0.12
N ASP A 138 -3.79 9.80 -0.84
CA ASP A 138 -3.67 9.34 -2.24
C ASP A 138 -3.00 7.97 -2.33
N ILE A 139 -1.95 7.73 -1.55
CA ILE A 139 -1.28 6.42 -1.48
C ILE A 139 -2.25 5.35 -1.00
N ALA A 140 -2.97 5.59 0.11
CA ALA A 140 -3.95 4.66 0.65
C ALA A 140 -5.07 4.36 -0.36
N CYS A 141 -5.65 5.39 -0.98
CA CYS A 141 -6.70 5.25 -1.99
C CYS A 141 -6.22 4.46 -3.22
N SER A 142 -4.98 4.72 -3.66
CA SER A 142 -4.39 4.04 -4.81
C SER A 142 -4.12 2.55 -4.52
N ILE A 143 -3.62 2.22 -3.33
CA ILE A 143 -3.46 0.84 -2.89
C ILE A 143 -4.84 0.15 -2.79
N TYR A 144 -5.84 0.83 -2.24
CA TYR A 144 -7.19 0.30 -2.12
C TYR A 144 -7.82 -0.05 -3.47
N VAL A 145 -7.65 0.80 -4.48
CA VAL A 145 -8.12 0.50 -5.86
C VAL A 145 -7.45 -0.77 -6.39
N GLN A 146 -6.15 -0.93 -6.18
CA GLN A 146 -5.42 -2.13 -6.60
C GLN A 146 -5.84 -3.37 -5.81
N TYR A 147 -6.04 -3.24 -4.51
CA TYR A 147 -6.56 -4.30 -3.65
C TYR A 147 -7.93 -4.79 -4.14
N ARG A 148 -8.87 -3.89 -4.39
CA ARG A 148 -10.18 -4.26 -4.91
C ARG A 148 -10.10 -4.97 -6.25
N SER A 149 -9.29 -4.44 -7.16
CA SER A 149 -9.07 -5.05 -8.47
C SER A 149 -8.51 -6.47 -8.35
N LEU A 150 -7.54 -6.69 -7.44
CA LEU A 150 -6.95 -8.00 -7.19
C LEU A 150 -7.98 -8.99 -6.63
N CYS A 151 -8.76 -8.58 -5.62
CA CYS A 151 -9.81 -9.40 -5.03
C CYS A 151 -10.90 -9.76 -6.05
N GLU A 152 -11.32 -8.81 -6.88
CA GLU A 152 -12.29 -9.04 -7.95
C GLU A 152 -11.78 -10.08 -8.96
N MET A 153 -10.51 -9.99 -9.35
CA MET A 153 -9.91 -10.90 -10.33
C MET A 153 -9.71 -12.31 -9.78
N THR A 154 -9.27 -12.45 -8.54
CA THR A 154 -8.82 -13.74 -7.99
C THR A 154 -9.83 -14.41 -7.06
N GLY A 155 -10.83 -13.66 -6.58
CA GLY A 155 -11.76 -14.13 -5.55
C GLY A 155 -11.12 -14.25 -4.16
N HIS A 156 -9.87 -13.80 -4.00
CA HIS A 156 -9.15 -13.87 -2.73
C HIS A 156 -9.49 -12.66 -1.86
N GLU A 157 -10.27 -12.89 -0.84
CA GLU A 157 -10.67 -11.86 0.12
C GLU A 157 -10.83 -12.48 1.51
N LYS A 158 -9.88 -12.22 2.39
CA LYS A 158 -9.92 -12.63 3.80
C LYS A 158 -10.33 -11.47 4.71
N GLU A 159 -10.54 -11.75 5.99
CA GLU A 159 -10.87 -10.73 7.01
C GLU A 159 -9.65 -9.88 7.41
N TYR A 160 -8.51 -10.13 6.80
CA TYR A 160 -7.28 -9.40 7.05
C TYR A 160 -6.45 -9.23 5.78
N ILE A 161 -5.55 -8.25 5.83
CA ILE A 161 -4.51 -7.98 4.84
C ILE A 161 -3.18 -7.91 5.57
N LEU A 162 -2.12 -8.45 4.97
CA LEU A 162 -0.77 -8.35 5.49
C LEU A 162 -0.06 -7.12 4.92
N GLY A 163 0.72 -6.43 5.76
CA GLY A 163 1.52 -5.30 5.32
C GLY A 163 3.00 -5.48 5.63
N CYS A 164 3.89 -5.09 4.72
CA CYS A 164 5.32 -5.08 4.95
C CYS A 164 6.04 -3.97 4.17
N ALA A 165 7.29 -3.76 4.47
CA ALA A 165 8.20 -2.71 4.01
C ALA A 165 7.97 -1.33 4.65
N GLY A 166 8.89 -0.40 4.37
CA GLY A 166 9.07 0.84 5.12
C GLY A 166 7.90 1.82 5.10
N GLY A 167 7.01 1.76 4.11
CA GLY A 167 5.82 2.63 4.06
C GLY A 167 4.87 2.42 5.24
N PHE A 168 4.86 1.23 5.83
CA PHE A 168 4.02 0.90 6.99
C PHE A 168 4.58 1.41 8.34
N GLN A 169 5.65 2.18 8.32
CA GLN A 169 6.03 3.01 9.47
C GLN A 169 5.01 4.15 9.67
N SER A 170 4.31 4.57 8.61
CA SER A 170 3.21 5.53 8.73
C SER A 170 1.97 4.86 9.33
N LYS A 171 1.65 5.24 10.57
CA LYS A 171 0.44 4.78 11.28
C LYS A 171 -0.83 5.26 10.58
N MET A 172 -0.77 6.45 9.99
CA MET A 172 -1.88 7.01 9.23
C MET A 172 -2.17 6.18 7.97
N LEU A 173 -1.14 5.79 7.21
CA LEU A 173 -1.32 4.90 6.07
C LEU A 173 -1.92 3.56 6.49
N CYS A 174 -1.43 2.98 7.59
CA CYS A 174 -1.95 1.72 8.12
C CYS A 174 -3.45 1.83 8.46
N GLN A 175 -3.84 2.87 9.20
CA GLN A 175 -5.25 3.05 9.58
C GLN A 175 -6.12 3.33 8.35
N HIS A 176 -5.68 4.19 7.43
CA HIS A 176 -6.43 4.48 6.21
C HIS A 176 -6.68 3.23 5.35
N LEU A 177 -5.71 2.32 5.26
CA LEU A 177 -5.88 1.07 4.54
C LEU A 177 -6.88 0.14 5.24
N ALA A 178 -6.80 0.02 6.57
CA ALA A 178 -7.79 -0.75 7.33
C ALA A 178 -9.21 -0.18 7.10
N ASP A 179 -9.37 1.14 7.21
CA ASP A 179 -10.65 1.82 7.06
C ASP A 179 -11.24 1.67 5.64
N LEU A 180 -10.40 1.87 4.60
CA LEU A 180 -10.84 1.76 3.21
C LEU A 180 -11.22 0.33 2.81
N THR A 181 -10.45 -0.64 3.28
CA THR A 181 -10.67 -2.06 2.91
C THR A 181 -11.75 -2.73 3.74
N GLY A 182 -12.07 -2.16 4.91
CA GLY A 182 -12.94 -2.80 5.91
C GLY A 182 -12.32 -4.07 6.51
N LYS A 183 -11.01 -4.26 6.35
CA LYS A 183 -10.26 -5.44 6.81
C LYS A 183 -9.24 -5.06 7.87
N LYS A 184 -8.89 -6.02 8.74
CA LYS A 184 -7.76 -5.83 9.64
C LYS A 184 -6.47 -5.77 8.85
N LEU A 185 -5.65 -4.74 9.06
CA LEU A 185 -4.29 -4.70 8.54
C LEU A 185 -3.33 -5.22 9.61
N ILE A 186 -2.58 -6.25 9.29
CA ILE A 186 -1.63 -6.91 10.18
C ILE A 186 -0.21 -6.55 9.75
N ILE A 187 0.54 -5.94 10.66
CA ILE A 187 1.95 -5.61 10.48
C ILE A 187 2.76 -6.43 11.47
N ARG A 188 3.64 -7.30 10.97
CA ARG A 188 4.50 -8.16 11.77
C ARG A 188 5.82 -7.47 12.08
N ASP A 189 6.41 -7.77 13.22
CA ASP A 189 7.74 -7.26 13.58
C ASP A 189 8.78 -7.54 12.50
N GLY A 190 9.70 -6.59 12.31
CA GLY A 190 10.69 -6.66 11.24
C GLY A 190 10.18 -6.29 9.86
N PHE A 191 8.94 -5.81 9.72
CA PHE A 191 8.32 -5.43 8.46
C PHE A 191 9.12 -4.42 7.63
N SER A 192 9.83 -3.50 8.27
CA SER A 192 10.63 -2.48 7.58
C SER A 192 11.85 -3.08 6.85
N GLN A 193 12.28 -4.27 7.25
CA GLN A 193 13.41 -5.01 6.66
C GLN A 193 12.93 -6.28 5.93
N ALA A 194 11.74 -6.24 5.36
CA ALA A 194 11.08 -7.41 4.77
C ALA A 194 11.95 -8.16 3.75
N SER A 195 12.67 -7.46 2.87
CA SER A 195 13.55 -8.12 1.88
C SER A 195 14.71 -8.88 2.55
N ILE A 196 15.32 -8.32 3.60
CA ILE A 196 16.40 -9.00 4.34
C ILE A 196 15.85 -10.24 5.05
N ASN A 197 14.72 -10.10 5.74
CA ASN A 197 14.07 -11.21 6.45
C ASN A 197 13.61 -12.30 5.48
N GLY A 198 13.12 -11.92 4.31
CA GLY A 198 12.77 -12.86 3.24
C GLY A 198 13.96 -13.66 2.73
N CYS A 199 15.11 -12.99 2.48
CA CYS A 199 16.36 -13.67 2.13
C CYS A 199 16.80 -14.66 3.21
N LEU A 200 16.75 -14.25 4.47
CA LEU A 200 17.10 -15.13 5.59
C LEU A 200 16.24 -16.40 5.61
N ARG A 201 14.92 -16.25 5.46
CA ARG A 201 13.99 -17.40 5.39
C ARG A 201 14.29 -18.34 4.22
N ILE A 202 14.64 -17.80 3.05
CA ILE A 202 15.02 -18.61 1.88
C ILE A 202 16.31 -19.38 2.16
N CYS A 203 17.32 -18.74 2.75
CA CYS A 203 18.56 -19.39 3.13
C CYS A 203 18.33 -20.49 4.16
N ASN A 204 17.57 -20.21 5.22
CA ASN A 204 17.24 -21.19 6.24
C ASN A 204 16.55 -22.43 5.65
N ALA A 205 15.55 -22.19 4.79
CA ALA A 205 14.85 -23.29 4.11
C ALA A 205 15.79 -24.15 3.24
N TYR A 206 16.74 -23.51 2.54
CA TYR A 206 17.72 -24.22 1.71
C TYR A 206 18.67 -25.11 2.53
N TYR A 207 19.12 -24.63 3.70
CA TYR A 207 20.03 -25.36 4.57
C TYR A 207 19.30 -26.27 5.57
N GLY A 208 17.98 -26.41 5.51
CA GLY A 208 17.19 -27.21 6.46
C GLY A 208 17.26 -26.69 7.90
N ILE A 209 17.56 -25.40 8.06
CA ILE A 209 17.54 -24.75 9.37
C ILE A 209 16.08 -24.41 9.66
N GLU A 210 15.49 -25.09 10.65
CA GLU A 210 14.20 -24.70 11.18
C GLU A 210 14.34 -23.28 11.76
N SER A 211 13.70 -22.30 11.14
CA SER A 211 13.53 -21.00 11.80
C SER A 211 12.73 -21.26 13.07
N GLU A 212 13.19 -20.76 14.21
CA GLU A 212 12.41 -20.75 15.45
C GLU A 212 10.97 -20.35 15.08
N LYS A 213 10.03 -21.15 15.59
CA LYS A 213 8.61 -21.19 15.19
C LYS A 213 8.09 -19.81 14.82
N GLU A 214 7.56 -19.70 13.61
CA GLU A 214 6.87 -18.49 13.06
C GLU A 214 5.72 -17.98 13.96
N THR A 215 5.53 -18.58 15.13
CA THR A 215 4.34 -18.48 15.97
C THR A 215 4.32 -17.32 16.96
N GLU A 216 5.37 -16.49 17.07
CA GLU A 216 5.40 -15.41 18.07
C GLU A 216 6.03 -14.09 17.57
N GLN A 217 5.93 -13.77 16.29
CA GLN A 217 6.24 -12.39 15.90
C GLN A 217 5.14 -11.49 16.46
N ALA A 218 5.54 -10.51 17.28
CA ALA A 218 4.60 -9.49 17.73
C ALA A 218 3.94 -8.82 16.51
N GLU A 219 2.64 -8.65 16.58
CA GLU A 219 1.84 -8.08 15.49
C GLU A 219 1.19 -6.78 15.94
N THR A 220 1.26 -5.75 15.09
CA THR A 220 0.43 -4.57 15.24
C THR A 220 -0.77 -4.71 14.32
N ILE A 221 -1.97 -4.66 14.88
CA ILE A 221 -3.23 -4.83 14.15
C ILE A 221 -4.00 -3.51 14.13
N TYR A 222 -4.27 -3.03 12.92
CA TYR A 222 -5.16 -1.89 12.68
C TYR A 222 -6.55 -2.42 12.31
N THR A 223 -7.54 -2.05 13.12
CA THR A 223 -8.96 -2.39 12.90
C THR A 223 -9.66 -1.27 12.15
N PRO A 224 -10.54 -1.59 11.18
CA PRO A 224 -11.28 -0.59 10.44
C PRO A 224 -12.22 0.23 11.35
N LYS A 225 -12.38 1.53 11.03
CA LYS A 225 -13.30 2.46 11.67
C LYS A 225 -14.38 2.85 10.67
N GLU A 226 -15.64 2.82 11.09
CA GLU A 226 -16.78 3.11 10.21
C GLU A 226 -16.91 4.61 9.86
N ASP A 227 -16.57 5.51 10.78
CA ASP A 227 -16.69 6.97 10.63
C ASP A 227 -15.33 7.63 10.36
N SER A 228 -14.56 7.09 9.42
CA SER A 228 -13.22 7.59 9.10
C SER A 228 -13.25 8.64 7.99
N LEU A 229 -12.51 9.74 8.18
CA LEU A 229 -12.36 10.83 7.21
C LEU A 229 -11.90 10.34 5.83
N ILE A 230 -11.12 9.28 5.77
CA ILE A 230 -10.61 8.71 4.50
C ILE A 230 -11.73 8.15 3.62
N LEU A 231 -12.85 7.71 4.20
CA LEU A 231 -13.98 7.15 3.44
C LEU A 231 -14.70 8.24 2.62
N GLU A 232 -14.83 9.45 3.17
CA GLU A 232 -15.37 10.60 2.45
C GLU A 232 -14.35 11.13 1.44
N TYR A 233 -13.09 11.25 1.86
CA TYR A 233 -11.98 11.64 1.00
C TYR A 233 -11.90 10.76 -0.26
N TYR A 234 -12.02 9.44 -0.12
CA TYR A 234 -11.95 8.50 -1.23
C TYR A 234 -12.98 8.79 -2.33
N LYS A 235 -14.21 9.16 -1.96
CA LYS A 235 -15.27 9.47 -2.93
C LYS A 235 -14.90 10.69 -3.78
N GLU A 236 -14.38 11.73 -3.15
CA GLU A 236 -13.94 12.94 -3.84
C GLU A 236 -12.65 12.71 -4.63
N TRP A 237 -11.70 11.99 -4.05
CA TRP A 237 -10.45 11.59 -4.70
C TRP A 237 -10.72 10.82 -6.00
N LEU A 238 -11.62 9.86 -5.99
CA LEU A 238 -11.95 9.06 -7.18
C LEU A 238 -12.52 9.95 -8.30
N LYS A 239 -13.42 10.87 -7.97
CA LYS A 239 -13.99 11.83 -8.91
C LYS A 239 -12.91 12.75 -9.52
N ASN A 240 -12.06 13.32 -8.67
CA ASN A 240 -11.00 14.22 -9.10
C ASN A 240 -9.94 13.51 -9.95
N ARG A 241 -9.58 12.26 -9.58
CA ARG A 241 -8.65 11.44 -10.36
C ARG A 241 -9.19 11.09 -11.74
N GLN A 242 -10.49 10.84 -11.89
CA GLN A 242 -11.11 10.60 -13.18
C GLN A 242 -11.08 11.85 -14.08
N MET A 243 -11.24 13.05 -13.51
CA MET A 243 -11.12 14.31 -14.27
C MET A 243 -9.70 14.56 -14.77
N LEU A 244 -8.68 14.17 -14.03
CA LEU A 244 -7.28 14.29 -14.44
C LEU A 244 -6.89 13.29 -15.53
N ASN A 245 -7.68 12.26 -15.72
CA ASN A 245 -7.42 11.14 -16.64
C ASN A 245 -8.69 10.77 -17.41
N PRO A 246 -9.21 11.70 -18.28
CA PRO A 246 -10.44 11.50 -19.05
C PRO A 246 -10.34 10.39 -20.10
#